data_878d845ba70e7484e71568ea817c981d
#
_entry.id   878d845ba70e7484e71568ea817c981d
#
_cell.length_a   1.000
_cell.length_b   1.000
_cell.length_c   1.000
_cell.angle_alpha   90.00
_cell.angle_beta   90.00
_cell.angle_gamma   90.00
#
_symmetry.space_group_name_H-M   'P 1'
#
loop_
_entity.id
_entity.type
_entity.pdbx_description
1 polymer ?
#
loop_
_entity_poly.entity_id
_entity_poly.type
_entity_poly.pdbx_seq_one_letter_code
_entity_poly.pdbx_strand_id
1 'polypeptide(L)'
;MEQVSLTYTPIDEIAGIVDELRTTFRSGATKPEAWRRQQLDALEQMLINEQDEFLRALDIDVRKPRQEAYASEIAIALEDVRIARSNLHKWMAPESVKMPILAGVGASTKVIHEPLGVSLIVGAWNYPVMLTIGPLVGAIAAGCTAVLKPSELTPATSLAMQKAVAKYLDPEAYTVIQGGIPETTAVLEQRFDQIFFTGSPAVGKIVMAAAAKYLTPVVLELGGKS
;
A
#
# COMPACT_ATOMS: atom_id res chain seq x y z
N MET A 1 10.79 -27.98 -9.91
CA MET A 1 10.40 -26.70 -9.31
C MET A 1 9.19 -26.20 -10.10
N GLU A 2 8.10 -25.93 -9.44
CA GLU A 2 6.91 -25.33 -10.07
C GLU A 2 7.28 -23.91 -10.50
N GLN A 3 7.32 -23.67 -11.81
CA GLN A 3 7.68 -22.37 -12.34
C GLN A 3 6.38 -21.55 -12.47
N VAL A 4 6.18 -20.60 -11.57
CA VAL A 4 5.04 -19.70 -11.61
C VAL A 4 5.34 -18.59 -12.63
N SER A 5 4.45 -18.45 -13.61
CA SER A 5 4.52 -17.38 -14.62
C SER A 5 3.50 -16.30 -14.27
N LEU A 6 3.94 -15.04 -14.16
CA LEU A 6 3.06 -13.90 -14.03
C LEU A 6 2.53 -13.45 -15.39
N THR A 7 1.25 -13.14 -15.46
CA THR A 7 0.70 -12.34 -16.56
C THR A 7 0.88 -10.88 -16.17
N TYR A 8 1.68 -10.16 -16.93
CA TYR A 8 1.93 -8.73 -16.66
C TYR A 8 0.73 -7.89 -17.08
N THR A 9 0.49 -6.84 -16.33
CA THR A 9 -0.54 -5.85 -16.65
C THR A 9 -0.18 -5.14 -17.94
N PRO A 10 -1.07 -5.07 -18.94
CA PRO A 10 -0.80 -4.32 -20.16
C PRO A 10 -0.45 -2.86 -19.87
N ILE A 11 0.61 -2.37 -20.49
CA ILE A 11 1.13 -1.01 -20.23
C ILE A 11 0.10 0.07 -20.55
N ASP A 12 -0.68 -0.13 -21.59
CA ASP A 12 -1.74 0.77 -22.04
C ASP A 12 -2.95 0.82 -21.10
N GLU A 13 -3.15 -0.17 -20.24
CA GLU A 13 -4.20 -0.18 -19.22
C GLU A 13 -3.82 0.59 -17.94
N ILE A 14 -2.51 0.79 -17.66
CA ILE A 14 -2.01 1.34 -16.39
C ILE A 14 -2.58 2.73 -16.10
N ALA A 15 -2.63 3.60 -17.09
CA ALA A 15 -3.19 4.94 -16.93
C ALA A 15 -4.67 4.91 -16.52
N GLY A 16 -5.47 4.04 -17.17
CA GLY A 16 -6.89 3.85 -16.86
C GLY A 16 -7.10 3.37 -15.43
N ILE A 17 -6.31 2.39 -14.98
CA ILE A 17 -6.35 1.88 -13.61
C ILE A 17 -6.12 2.99 -12.58
N VAL A 18 -5.11 3.84 -12.78
CA VAL A 18 -4.82 4.95 -11.86
C VAL A 18 -5.92 6.00 -11.88
N ASP A 19 -6.53 6.27 -13.03
CA ASP A 19 -7.63 7.23 -13.15
C ASP A 19 -8.92 6.72 -12.49
N GLU A 20 -9.22 5.43 -12.55
CA GLU A 20 -10.33 4.80 -11.84
C GLU A 20 -10.16 4.95 -10.32
N LEU A 21 -9.00 4.59 -9.77
CA LEU A 21 -8.68 4.77 -8.36
C LEU A 21 -8.80 6.25 -7.92
N ARG A 22 -8.39 7.17 -8.77
CA ARG A 22 -8.52 8.61 -8.52
C ARG A 22 -9.98 9.07 -8.53
N THR A 23 -10.79 8.49 -9.38
CA THR A 23 -12.24 8.75 -9.44
C THR A 23 -12.91 8.27 -8.15
N THR A 24 -12.61 7.04 -7.70
CA THR A 24 -13.11 6.51 -6.43
C THR A 24 -12.67 7.37 -5.24
N PHE A 25 -11.39 7.77 -5.19
CA PHE A 25 -10.93 8.69 -4.15
C PHE A 25 -11.68 10.01 -4.13
N ARG A 26 -11.87 10.64 -5.31
CA ARG A 26 -12.58 11.93 -5.45
C ARG A 26 -14.05 11.85 -5.11
N SER A 27 -14.69 10.68 -5.24
CA SER A 27 -16.07 10.47 -4.80
C SER A 27 -16.25 10.62 -3.29
N GLY A 28 -15.16 10.49 -2.52
CA GLY A 28 -15.17 10.53 -1.06
C GLY A 28 -15.58 9.21 -0.41
N ALA A 29 -15.79 8.14 -1.18
CA ALA A 29 -16.21 6.83 -0.69
C ALA A 29 -15.26 6.26 0.38
N THR A 30 -13.95 6.53 0.27
CA THR A 30 -12.92 6.03 1.18
C THR A 30 -12.75 6.85 2.47
N LYS A 31 -13.38 8.03 2.57
CA LYS A 31 -13.19 8.98 3.70
C LYS A 31 -13.85 8.51 5.01
N PRO A 32 -15.06 7.92 5.04
CA PRO A 32 -15.74 7.55 6.29
C PRO A 32 -14.94 6.54 7.12
N GLU A 33 -14.92 6.71 8.45
CA GLU A 33 -14.28 5.78 9.37
C GLU A 33 -14.83 4.35 9.21
N ALA A 34 -16.14 4.20 9.05
CA ALA A 34 -16.79 2.90 8.89
C ALA A 34 -16.27 2.14 7.67
N TRP A 35 -16.06 2.82 6.53
CA TRP A 35 -15.51 2.21 5.33
C TRP A 35 -14.05 1.76 5.55
N ARG A 36 -13.21 2.62 6.18
CA ARG A 36 -11.81 2.27 6.47
C ARG A 36 -11.73 1.07 7.42
N ARG A 37 -12.59 1.01 8.44
CA ARG A 37 -12.69 -0.16 9.34
C ARG A 37 -13.06 -1.41 8.58
N GLN A 38 -14.06 -1.34 7.70
CA GLN A 38 -14.47 -2.47 6.88
C GLN A 38 -13.30 -3.00 6.02
N GLN A 39 -12.51 -2.11 5.40
CA GLN A 39 -11.36 -2.53 4.61
C GLN A 39 -10.22 -3.11 5.48
N LEU A 40 -9.97 -2.56 6.68
CA LEU A 40 -9.01 -3.13 7.62
C LEU A 40 -9.47 -4.51 8.13
N ASP A 41 -10.75 -4.69 8.42
CA ASP A 41 -11.31 -5.99 8.81
C ASP A 41 -11.20 -7.00 7.65
N ALA A 42 -11.47 -6.58 6.42
CA ALA A 42 -11.32 -7.41 5.23
C ALA A 42 -9.85 -7.80 4.99
N LEU A 43 -8.91 -6.89 5.20
CA LEU A 43 -7.47 -7.16 5.12
C LEU A 43 -7.00 -8.15 6.20
N GLU A 44 -7.52 -8.04 7.44
CA GLU A 44 -7.25 -9.03 8.51
C GLU A 44 -7.75 -10.42 8.10
N GLN A 45 -8.99 -10.51 7.59
CA GLN A 45 -9.56 -11.76 7.10
C GLN A 45 -8.79 -12.34 5.91
N MET A 46 -8.32 -11.50 5.00
CA MET A 46 -7.45 -11.90 3.89
C MET A 46 -6.18 -12.58 4.41
N LEU A 47 -5.47 -11.93 5.33
CA LEU A 47 -4.22 -12.47 5.88
C LEU A 47 -4.43 -13.77 6.66
N ILE A 48 -5.55 -13.93 7.35
CA ILE A 48 -5.89 -15.14 8.10
C ILE A 48 -6.28 -16.28 7.14
N ASN A 49 -7.18 -16.02 6.20
CA ASN A 49 -7.77 -17.06 5.36
C ASN A 49 -6.84 -17.52 4.23
N GLU A 50 -6.00 -16.62 3.69
CA GLU A 50 -5.04 -16.92 2.63
C GLU A 50 -3.62 -17.20 3.19
N GLN A 51 -3.47 -17.33 4.52
CA GLN A 51 -2.19 -17.57 5.18
C GLN A 51 -1.41 -18.73 4.57
N ASP A 52 -2.06 -19.88 4.37
CA ASP A 52 -1.40 -21.06 3.86
C ASP A 52 -0.90 -20.88 2.42
N GLU A 53 -1.65 -20.15 1.59
CA GLU A 53 -1.24 -19.82 0.23
C GLU A 53 -0.05 -18.86 0.21
N PHE A 54 -0.04 -17.82 1.05
CA PHE A 54 1.11 -16.93 1.19
C PHE A 54 2.35 -17.68 1.68
N LEU A 55 2.21 -18.54 2.69
CA LEU A 55 3.34 -19.33 3.21
C LEU A 55 3.89 -20.31 2.17
N ARG A 56 3.01 -20.93 1.37
CA ARG A 56 3.41 -21.79 0.23
C ARG A 56 4.14 -20.99 -0.84
N ALA A 57 3.62 -19.81 -1.19
CA ALA A 57 4.23 -18.94 -2.19
C ALA A 57 5.61 -18.44 -1.77
N LEU A 58 5.78 -18.06 -0.49
CA LEU A 58 7.08 -17.66 0.08
C LEU A 58 8.11 -18.80 0.08
N ASP A 59 7.69 -20.05 0.29
CA ASP A 59 8.59 -21.20 0.14
C ASP A 59 9.00 -21.40 -1.33
N ILE A 60 8.08 -21.24 -2.27
CA ILE A 60 8.39 -21.37 -3.71
C ILE A 60 9.40 -20.30 -4.14
N ASP A 61 9.16 -19.03 -3.79
CA ASP A 61 9.93 -17.90 -4.30
C ASP A 61 11.27 -17.71 -3.60
N VAL A 62 11.29 -17.76 -2.27
CA VAL A 62 12.47 -17.38 -1.47
C VAL A 62 12.94 -18.45 -0.50
N ARG A 63 12.35 -19.67 -0.54
CA ARG A 63 12.68 -20.79 0.35
C ARG A 63 12.60 -20.44 1.84
N LYS A 64 11.71 -19.53 2.19
CA LYS A 64 11.52 -19.09 3.55
C LYS A 64 10.80 -20.18 4.36
N PRO A 65 11.39 -20.70 5.46
CA PRO A 65 10.73 -21.71 6.30
C PRO A 65 9.38 -21.21 6.81
N ARG A 66 8.38 -22.08 6.89
CA ARG A 66 7.00 -21.73 7.25
C ARG A 66 6.89 -20.88 8.53
N GLN A 67 7.63 -21.24 9.57
CA GLN A 67 7.60 -20.52 10.84
C GLN A 67 8.22 -19.12 10.72
N GLU A 68 9.31 -18.98 9.98
CA GLU A 68 9.95 -17.69 9.71
C GLU A 68 9.06 -16.83 8.85
N ALA A 69 8.50 -17.38 7.76
CA ALA A 69 7.57 -16.68 6.88
C ALA A 69 6.34 -16.16 7.64
N TYR A 70 5.75 -16.98 8.51
CA TYR A 70 4.64 -16.56 9.35
C TYR A 70 5.05 -15.41 10.29
N ALA A 71 6.13 -15.58 11.04
CA ALA A 71 6.54 -14.62 12.06
C ALA A 71 6.98 -13.27 11.48
N SER A 72 7.72 -13.31 10.35
CA SER A 72 8.34 -12.10 9.77
C SER A 72 7.50 -11.40 8.71
N GLU A 73 6.43 -12.02 8.20
CA GLU A 73 5.61 -11.45 7.14
C GLU A 73 4.13 -11.36 7.53
N ILE A 74 3.51 -12.50 7.90
CA ILE A 74 2.07 -12.53 8.18
C ILE A 74 1.73 -11.93 9.55
N ALA A 75 2.46 -12.35 10.59
CA ALA A 75 2.16 -11.91 11.96
C ALA A 75 2.39 -10.41 12.14
N ILE A 76 3.44 -9.86 11.51
CA ILE A 76 3.71 -8.42 11.55
C ILE A 76 2.60 -7.65 10.83
N ALA A 77 2.21 -8.07 9.62
CA ALA A 77 1.14 -7.44 8.88
C ALA A 77 -0.21 -7.50 9.64
N LEU A 78 -0.52 -8.62 10.29
CA LEU A 78 -1.70 -8.75 11.16
C LEU A 78 -1.66 -7.79 12.35
N GLU A 79 -0.50 -7.63 12.97
CA GLU A 79 -0.34 -6.69 14.08
C GLU A 79 -0.51 -5.24 13.62
N ASP A 80 0.04 -4.86 12.47
CA ASP A 80 -0.14 -3.54 11.88
C ASP A 80 -1.64 -3.24 11.64
N VAL A 81 -2.39 -4.21 11.11
CA VAL A 81 -3.85 -4.06 10.93
C VAL A 81 -4.55 -3.84 12.26
N ARG A 82 -4.21 -4.60 13.31
CA ARG A 82 -4.81 -4.47 14.64
C ARG A 82 -4.50 -3.13 15.27
N ILE A 83 -3.26 -2.66 15.15
CA ILE A 83 -2.83 -1.34 15.63
C ILE A 83 -3.61 -0.25 14.88
N ALA A 84 -3.69 -0.31 13.56
CA ALA A 84 -4.41 0.67 12.76
C ALA A 84 -5.90 0.71 13.15
N ARG A 85 -6.56 -0.44 13.23
CA ARG A 85 -7.97 -0.55 13.60
C ARG A 85 -8.27 -0.01 15.00
N SER A 86 -7.41 -0.30 15.97
CA SER A 86 -7.60 0.15 17.35
C SER A 86 -7.38 1.66 17.54
N ASN A 87 -6.54 2.26 16.71
CA ASN A 87 -6.20 3.68 16.79
C ASN A 87 -6.91 4.56 15.76
N LEU A 88 -7.65 3.99 14.81
CA LEU A 88 -8.22 4.70 13.65
C LEU A 88 -9.03 5.94 14.07
N HIS A 89 -9.95 5.78 15.02
CA HIS A 89 -10.77 6.89 15.54
C HIS A 89 -9.91 8.03 16.09
N LYS A 90 -8.88 7.68 16.87
CA LYS A 90 -7.94 8.67 17.44
C LYS A 90 -7.14 9.38 16.36
N TRP A 91 -6.66 8.65 15.35
CA TRP A 91 -5.87 9.23 14.26
C TRP A 91 -6.69 10.15 13.36
N MET A 92 -7.99 9.89 13.23
CA MET A 92 -8.91 10.72 12.44
C MET A 92 -9.44 11.94 13.22
N ALA A 93 -9.31 11.95 14.54
CA ALA A 93 -9.88 13.00 15.38
C ALA A 93 -9.18 14.35 15.10
N PRO A 94 -9.97 15.44 14.93
CA PRO A 94 -9.40 16.78 14.78
C PRO A 94 -8.60 17.19 16.02
N GLU A 95 -7.41 17.74 15.82
CA GLU A 95 -6.54 18.25 16.89
C GLU A 95 -6.77 19.74 17.11
N SER A 96 -7.08 20.14 18.36
CA SER A 96 -7.22 21.55 18.69
C SER A 96 -5.87 22.21 18.85
N VAL A 97 -5.67 23.35 18.19
CA VAL A 97 -4.43 24.14 18.23
C VAL A 97 -4.67 25.43 19.03
N LYS A 98 -3.73 25.75 19.94
CA LYS A 98 -3.79 27.03 20.67
C LYS A 98 -3.54 28.19 19.72
N MET A 99 -4.44 29.16 19.75
CA MET A 99 -4.31 30.41 19.00
C MET A 99 -3.78 31.55 19.87
N PRO A 100 -2.94 32.46 19.31
CA PRO A 100 -2.63 33.73 19.97
C PRO A 100 -3.92 34.57 20.15
N ILE A 101 -4.05 35.24 21.28
CA ILE A 101 -5.23 36.10 21.62
C ILE A 101 -5.49 37.14 20.54
N LEU A 102 -4.45 37.65 19.86
CA LEU A 102 -4.52 38.64 18.78
C LEU A 102 -5.19 38.11 17.48
N ALA A 103 -5.34 36.77 17.33
CA ALA A 103 -5.93 36.16 16.13
C ALA A 103 -7.47 36.15 16.15
N GLY A 104 -8.13 36.58 17.24
CA GLY A 104 -9.58 36.74 17.35
C GLY A 104 -10.19 36.17 18.62
N VAL A 105 -10.97 36.96 19.30
CA VAL A 105 -11.76 36.53 20.46
C VAL A 105 -12.92 35.66 19.98
N GLY A 106 -13.03 34.43 20.47
CA GLY A 106 -14.11 33.47 20.09
C GLY A 106 -13.81 32.58 18.89
N ALA A 107 -12.64 32.70 18.26
CA ALA A 107 -12.22 31.80 17.19
C ALA A 107 -11.65 30.46 17.73
N SER A 108 -11.84 29.37 17.00
CA SER A 108 -11.25 28.06 17.28
C SER A 108 -10.43 27.60 16.07
N THR A 109 -9.28 26.96 16.31
CA THR A 109 -8.40 26.42 15.28
C THR A 109 -8.21 24.92 15.49
N LYS A 110 -8.32 24.16 14.41
CA LYS A 110 -8.13 22.70 14.42
C LYS A 110 -7.25 22.27 13.25
N VAL A 111 -6.45 21.25 13.47
CA VAL A 111 -5.82 20.46 12.42
C VAL A 111 -6.72 19.28 12.12
N ILE A 112 -7.07 19.09 10.84
CA ILE A 112 -7.87 17.99 10.35
C ILE A 112 -6.99 17.16 9.43
N HIS A 113 -6.92 15.84 9.68
CA HIS A 113 -6.16 14.91 8.86
C HIS A 113 -7.01 14.48 7.66
N GLU A 114 -6.62 14.89 6.47
CA GLU A 114 -7.26 14.50 5.21
C GLU A 114 -6.38 13.47 4.48
N PRO A 115 -6.99 12.46 3.81
CA PRO A 115 -6.24 11.53 2.97
C PRO A 115 -5.57 12.25 1.79
N LEU A 116 -4.36 11.84 1.43
CA LEU A 116 -3.59 12.47 0.35
C LEU A 116 -4.20 12.22 -1.03
N GLY A 117 -4.67 11.01 -1.29
CA GLY A 117 -5.19 10.66 -2.61
C GLY A 117 -4.91 9.20 -3.01
N VAL A 118 -4.38 9.02 -4.21
CA VAL A 118 -3.96 7.73 -4.73
C VAL A 118 -2.50 7.47 -4.34
N SER A 119 -2.26 6.38 -3.61
CA SER A 119 -0.93 5.96 -3.19
C SER A 119 -0.37 4.90 -4.16
N LEU A 120 0.93 4.96 -4.44
CA LEU A 120 1.68 3.86 -5.05
C LEU A 120 2.52 3.18 -3.97
N ILE A 121 2.42 1.86 -3.87
CA ILE A 121 3.20 1.03 -2.95
C ILE A 121 4.02 0.04 -3.78
N VAL A 122 5.35 0.21 -3.76
CA VAL A 122 6.29 -0.67 -4.45
C VAL A 122 7.02 -1.52 -3.42
N GLY A 123 6.70 -2.81 -3.39
CA GLY A 123 7.28 -3.78 -2.45
C GLY A 123 8.56 -4.43 -2.99
N ALA A 124 9.43 -4.88 -2.07
CA ALA A 124 10.65 -5.59 -2.39
C ALA A 124 10.48 -7.11 -2.26
N TRP A 125 11.42 -7.87 -2.86
CA TRP A 125 11.35 -9.34 -2.97
C TRP A 125 11.73 -10.09 -1.69
N ASN A 126 12.46 -9.49 -0.75
CA ASN A 126 13.01 -10.18 0.41
C ASN A 126 11.98 -10.42 1.53
N TYR A 127 10.98 -9.55 1.67
CA TYR A 127 9.81 -9.68 2.54
C TYR A 127 8.56 -9.22 1.77
N PRO A 128 8.18 -9.95 0.70
CA PRO A 128 7.25 -9.44 -0.31
C PRO A 128 5.84 -9.19 0.22
N VAL A 129 5.38 -9.95 1.21
CA VAL A 129 4.06 -9.74 1.83
C VAL A 129 4.12 -8.52 2.75
N MET A 130 5.04 -8.51 3.72
CA MET A 130 5.12 -7.46 4.74
C MET A 130 5.42 -6.09 4.13
N LEU A 131 6.38 -6.00 3.19
CA LEU A 131 6.78 -4.74 2.57
C LEU A 131 5.75 -4.17 1.57
N THR A 132 4.72 -4.93 1.24
CA THR A 132 3.60 -4.45 0.40
C THR A 132 2.35 -4.22 1.24
N ILE A 133 2.00 -5.15 2.13
CA ILE A 133 0.77 -5.06 2.93
C ILE A 133 0.92 -4.07 4.09
N GLY A 134 2.09 -3.98 4.74
CA GLY A 134 2.30 -3.00 5.82
C GLY A 134 1.99 -1.56 5.39
N PRO A 135 2.60 -1.04 4.31
CA PRO A 135 2.24 0.28 3.78
C PRO A 135 0.78 0.40 3.34
N LEU A 136 0.16 -0.69 2.83
CA LEU A 136 -1.26 -0.70 2.47
C LEU A 136 -2.15 -0.49 3.70
N VAL A 137 -1.81 -1.07 4.86
CA VAL A 137 -2.53 -0.81 6.12
C VAL A 137 -2.57 0.69 6.41
N GLY A 138 -1.44 1.38 6.24
CA GLY A 138 -1.35 2.83 6.40
C GLY A 138 -2.22 3.59 5.40
N ALA A 139 -2.21 3.20 4.13
CA ALA A 139 -3.02 3.81 3.08
C ALA A 139 -4.52 3.65 3.36
N ILE A 140 -4.98 2.45 3.77
CA ILE A 140 -6.37 2.19 4.16
C ILE A 140 -6.76 3.05 5.37
N ALA A 141 -5.94 3.05 6.42
CA ALA A 141 -6.20 3.83 7.63
C ALA A 141 -6.26 5.34 7.34
N ALA A 142 -5.43 5.84 6.43
CA ALA A 142 -5.47 7.22 5.97
C ALA A 142 -6.69 7.54 5.09
N GLY A 143 -7.36 6.54 4.49
CA GLY A 143 -8.47 6.72 3.55
C GLY A 143 -8.02 6.99 2.11
N CYS A 144 -6.81 6.60 1.75
CA CYS A 144 -6.27 6.64 0.40
C CYS A 144 -6.73 5.43 -0.42
N THR A 145 -6.84 5.58 -1.73
CA THR A 145 -6.83 4.45 -2.67
C THR A 145 -5.38 4.06 -2.97
N ALA A 146 -5.11 2.85 -3.44
CA ALA A 146 -3.74 2.43 -3.68
C ALA A 146 -3.55 1.47 -4.86
N VAL A 147 -2.45 1.68 -5.59
CA VAL A 147 -1.83 0.70 -6.47
C VAL A 147 -0.76 -0.04 -5.69
N LEU A 148 -0.81 -1.36 -5.71
CA LEU A 148 0.23 -2.24 -5.21
C LEU A 148 1.06 -2.76 -6.37
N LYS A 149 2.37 -2.61 -6.30
CA LYS A 149 3.34 -3.14 -7.25
C LYS A 149 4.31 -4.06 -6.51
N PRO A 150 3.93 -5.33 -6.29
CA PRO A 150 4.86 -6.32 -5.71
C PRO A 150 6.01 -6.60 -6.66
N SER A 151 7.08 -7.22 -6.16
CA SER A 151 8.25 -7.55 -6.96
C SER A 151 7.99 -8.71 -7.92
N GLU A 152 8.41 -8.58 -9.16
CA GLU A 152 8.42 -9.63 -10.17
C GLU A 152 9.39 -10.78 -9.85
N LEU A 153 10.33 -10.54 -8.93
CA LEU A 153 11.30 -11.55 -8.48
C LEU A 153 10.67 -12.59 -7.52
N THR A 154 9.45 -12.32 -7.04
CA THR A 154 8.66 -13.24 -6.21
C THR A 154 7.30 -13.51 -6.86
N PRO A 155 7.29 -14.23 -8.01
CA PRO A 155 6.10 -14.37 -8.84
C PRO A 155 4.96 -15.14 -8.17
N ALA A 156 5.23 -16.17 -7.38
CA ALA A 156 4.20 -16.92 -6.68
C ALA A 156 3.52 -16.06 -5.61
N THR A 157 4.30 -15.32 -4.82
CA THR A 157 3.78 -14.41 -3.78
C THR A 157 3.02 -13.25 -4.40
N SER A 158 3.52 -12.69 -5.50
CA SER A 158 2.88 -11.61 -6.22
C SER A 158 1.51 -12.03 -6.79
N LEU A 159 1.42 -13.24 -7.36
CA LEU A 159 0.16 -13.81 -7.86
C LEU A 159 -0.83 -14.10 -6.71
N ALA A 160 -0.35 -14.66 -5.61
CA ALA A 160 -1.17 -14.91 -4.42
C ALA A 160 -1.75 -13.58 -3.88
N MET A 161 -0.92 -12.53 -3.81
CA MET A 161 -1.32 -11.20 -3.37
C MET A 161 -2.39 -10.59 -4.30
N GLN A 162 -2.20 -10.66 -5.61
CA GLN A 162 -3.18 -10.16 -6.58
C GLN A 162 -4.55 -10.82 -6.39
N LYS A 163 -4.58 -12.15 -6.28
CA LYS A 163 -5.82 -12.91 -6.07
C LYS A 163 -6.49 -12.56 -4.74
N ALA A 164 -5.69 -12.46 -3.68
CA ALA A 164 -6.18 -12.16 -2.35
C ALA A 164 -6.74 -10.73 -2.27
N VAL A 165 -6.02 -9.73 -2.77
CA VAL A 165 -6.49 -8.34 -2.81
C VAL A 165 -7.81 -8.23 -3.58
N ALA A 166 -7.89 -8.80 -4.79
CA ALA A 166 -9.10 -8.77 -5.60
C ALA A 166 -10.30 -9.51 -4.96
N LYS A 167 -10.05 -10.50 -4.11
CA LYS A 167 -11.09 -11.29 -3.44
C LYS A 167 -11.67 -10.61 -2.19
N TYR A 168 -10.84 -9.89 -1.45
CA TYR A 168 -11.20 -9.40 -0.11
C TYR A 168 -11.40 -7.89 -0.04
N LEU A 169 -10.61 -7.11 -0.76
CA LEU A 169 -10.66 -5.65 -0.70
C LEU A 169 -11.56 -5.07 -1.80
N ASP A 170 -11.95 -3.82 -1.61
CA ASP A 170 -12.72 -3.08 -2.62
C ASP A 170 -11.88 -2.88 -3.89
N PRO A 171 -12.25 -3.50 -5.03
CA PRO A 171 -11.48 -3.42 -6.27
C PRO A 171 -11.48 -2.03 -6.90
N GLU A 172 -12.43 -1.17 -6.55
CA GLU A 172 -12.46 0.23 -6.99
C GLU A 172 -11.46 1.10 -6.22
N ALA A 173 -10.97 0.61 -5.06
CA ALA A 173 -10.04 1.34 -4.20
C ALA A 173 -8.62 0.76 -4.17
N TYR A 174 -8.47 -0.56 -4.38
CA TYR A 174 -7.18 -1.24 -4.26
C TYR A 174 -6.96 -2.21 -5.40
N THR A 175 -5.84 -2.08 -6.09
CA THR A 175 -5.48 -2.95 -7.20
C THR A 175 -4.00 -3.33 -7.17
N VAL A 176 -3.67 -4.48 -7.77
CA VAL A 176 -2.31 -4.97 -7.94
C VAL A 176 -1.93 -4.88 -9.40
N ILE A 177 -0.86 -4.15 -9.71
CA ILE A 177 -0.23 -4.12 -11.03
C ILE A 177 0.94 -5.11 -11.04
N GLN A 178 0.85 -6.10 -11.92
CA GLN A 178 1.92 -7.06 -12.16
C GLN A 178 2.85 -6.55 -13.25
N GLY A 179 4.16 -6.73 -13.07
CA GLY A 179 5.10 -6.36 -14.11
C GLY A 179 6.53 -6.23 -13.64
N GLY A 180 7.44 -6.15 -14.60
CA GLY A 180 8.85 -5.90 -14.42
C GLY A 180 9.21 -4.43 -14.59
N ILE A 181 10.40 -4.17 -15.18
CA ILE A 181 10.92 -2.81 -15.37
C ILE A 181 10.02 -1.97 -16.30
N PRO A 182 9.54 -2.48 -17.46
CA PRO A 182 8.69 -1.67 -18.35
C PRO A 182 7.40 -1.20 -17.70
N GLU A 183 6.68 -2.11 -17.01
CA GLU A 183 5.41 -1.80 -16.34
C GLU A 183 5.64 -0.86 -15.15
N THR A 184 6.72 -1.08 -14.38
CA THR A 184 7.08 -0.18 -13.26
C THR A 184 7.41 1.22 -13.78
N THR A 185 8.07 1.34 -14.92
CA THR A 185 8.34 2.63 -15.56
C THR A 185 7.03 3.33 -15.95
N ALA A 186 6.11 2.60 -16.60
CA ALA A 186 4.80 3.14 -16.98
C ALA A 186 3.97 3.57 -15.75
N VAL A 187 4.02 2.80 -14.65
CA VAL A 187 3.40 3.20 -13.37
C VAL A 187 4.00 4.49 -12.83
N LEU A 188 5.32 4.64 -12.85
CA LEU A 188 6.02 5.83 -12.36
C LEU A 188 5.81 7.08 -13.26
N GLU A 189 5.32 6.92 -14.47
CA GLU A 189 4.89 8.03 -15.32
C GLU A 189 3.54 8.60 -14.91
N GLN A 190 2.74 7.84 -14.15
CA GLN A 190 1.44 8.29 -13.66
C GLN A 190 1.60 9.23 -12.47
N ARG A 191 0.60 10.11 -12.29
CA ARG A 191 0.55 10.97 -11.11
C ARG A 191 -0.01 10.20 -9.92
N PHE A 192 0.76 10.12 -8.85
CA PHE A 192 0.33 9.69 -7.52
C PHE A 192 0.36 10.85 -6.54
N ASP A 193 -0.35 10.70 -5.42
CA ASP A 193 -0.40 11.70 -4.35
C ASP A 193 0.54 11.31 -3.19
N GLN A 194 1.03 10.05 -3.19
CA GLN A 194 2.12 9.52 -2.36
C GLN A 194 2.75 8.32 -3.04
N ILE A 195 4.07 8.13 -2.86
CA ILE A 195 4.77 6.92 -3.27
C ILE A 195 5.50 6.35 -2.06
N PHE A 196 5.24 5.07 -1.76
CA PHE A 196 6.00 4.28 -0.78
C PHE A 196 6.82 3.24 -1.55
N PHE A 197 8.12 3.28 -1.41
CA PHE A 197 9.05 2.42 -2.14
C PHE A 197 9.98 1.71 -1.17
N THR A 198 10.09 0.39 -1.29
CA THR A 198 11.12 -0.41 -0.61
C THR A 198 12.03 -1.06 -1.64
N GLY A 199 13.34 -0.84 -1.52
CA GLY A 199 14.29 -1.42 -2.46
C GLY A 199 15.69 -0.81 -2.40
N SER A 200 16.43 -0.90 -3.51
CA SER A 200 17.81 -0.38 -3.57
C SER A 200 17.87 1.15 -3.65
N PRO A 201 18.93 1.78 -3.13
CA PRO A 201 19.17 3.22 -3.29
C PRO A 201 19.22 3.68 -4.76
N ALA A 202 19.70 2.83 -5.67
CA ALA A 202 19.76 3.14 -7.09
C ALA A 202 18.34 3.32 -7.69
N VAL A 203 17.43 2.39 -7.40
CA VAL A 203 16.04 2.48 -7.85
C VAL A 203 15.28 3.56 -7.09
N GLY A 204 15.54 3.75 -5.79
CA GLY A 204 14.96 4.83 -5.00
C GLY A 204 15.20 6.23 -5.60
N LYS A 205 16.40 6.47 -6.18
CA LYS A 205 16.71 7.71 -6.91
C LYS A 205 15.82 7.88 -8.16
N ILE A 206 15.54 6.78 -8.88
CA ILE A 206 14.65 6.80 -10.06
C ILE A 206 13.22 7.14 -9.62
N VAL A 207 12.73 6.50 -8.56
CA VAL A 207 11.40 6.77 -7.99
C VAL A 207 11.28 8.22 -7.55
N MET A 208 12.28 8.74 -6.84
CA MET A 208 12.32 10.13 -6.39
C MET A 208 12.31 11.12 -7.56
N ALA A 209 13.09 10.84 -8.63
CA ALA A 209 13.11 11.67 -9.83
C ALA A 209 11.75 11.66 -10.56
N ALA A 210 11.06 10.51 -10.63
CA ALA A 210 9.73 10.42 -11.20
C ALA A 210 8.70 11.18 -10.36
N ALA A 211 8.72 11.04 -9.04
CA ALA A 211 7.85 11.74 -8.11
C ALA A 211 8.01 13.27 -8.19
N ALA A 212 9.22 13.76 -8.43
CA ALA A 212 9.53 15.19 -8.53
C ALA A 212 8.75 15.89 -9.66
N LYS A 213 8.36 15.19 -10.72
CA LYS A 213 7.55 15.76 -11.83
C LYS A 213 6.21 16.32 -11.33
N TYR A 214 5.65 15.72 -10.30
CA TYR A 214 4.34 16.08 -9.74
C TYR A 214 4.43 16.61 -8.30
N LEU A 215 5.65 16.82 -7.78
CA LEU A 215 5.92 17.17 -6.37
C LEU A 215 5.30 16.16 -5.40
N THR A 216 5.22 14.89 -5.81
CA THR A 216 4.66 13.81 -5.00
C THR A 216 5.59 13.50 -3.82
N PRO A 217 5.09 13.49 -2.57
CA PRO A 217 5.87 13.04 -1.42
C PRO A 217 6.23 11.57 -1.55
N VAL A 218 7.45 11.21 -1.15
CA VAL A 218 7.96 9.85 -1.21
C VAL A 218 8.42 9.38 0.17
N VAL A 219 8.17 8.10 0.47
CA VAL A 219 8.80 7.35 1.55
C VAL A 219 9.71 6.32 0.91
N LEU A 220 10.99 6.35 1.24
CA LEU A 220 12.00 5.46 0.66
C LEU A 220 12.59 4.59 1.78
N GLU A 221 12.21 3.32 1.81
CA GLU A 221 12.82 2.29 2.65
C GLU A 221 13.95 1.62 1.87
N LEU A 222 15.18 1.93 2.24
CA LEU A 222 16.36 1.57 1.45
C LEU A 222 17.26 0.59 2.22
N GLY A 223 18.07 -0.14 1.48
CA GLY A 223 19.01 -1.09 2.04
C GLY A 223 20.15 -0.41 2.84
N GLY A 224 20.73 -1.18 3.73
CA GLY A 224 21.86 -0.80 4.57
C GLY A 224 22.90 -1.91 4.68
N LYS A 225 23.81 -1.79 5.67
CA LYS A 225 24.84 -2.78 5.98
C LYS A 225 24.48 -3.74 7.12
N SER A 226 23.28 -3.59 7.66
CA SER A 226 22.77 -4.45 8.75
C SER A 226 22.08 -5.67 8.19
#